data_55728839baf2080a3218cf81ea388a61
#
_entry.id   55728839baf2080a3218cf81ea388a61
#
_cell.length_a   1.000
_cell.length_b   1.000
_cell.length_c   1.000
_cell.angle_alpha   90.00
_cell.angle_beta   90.00
_cell.angle_gamma   90.00
#
_symmetry.space_group_name_H-M   'P 1'
#
loop_
_entity.id
_entity.type
_entity.pdbx_description
1 polymer ?
#
loop_
_entity_poly.entity_id
_entity_poly.type
_entity_poly.pdbx_seq_one_letter_code
_entity_poly.pdbx_strand_id
1 'polypeptide(L)'
;MIKEGRIRRGRIGVAGQNVPLRRLTIREHALDVPGGVLVLSVESGSPAERAGLAKGDVIVSLNGHAVAGIDDLHRVLTGDVVGMTVPIVIVRGAEKRELRVVPADT
;
A
#
# COMPACT_ATOMS: atom_id res chain seq x y z
N MET A 1 -11.04 9.28 28.16
CA MET A 1 -10.93 8.62 27.98
C MET A 1 -10.66 8.04 27.34
N ILE A 2 -10.48 7.97 27.14
CA ILE A 2 -10.30 7.39 26.56
C ILE A 2 -10.52 6.43 26.29
N LYS A 3 -10.89 6.32 25.88
CA LYS A 3 -11.15 5.50 25.64
C LYS A 3 -10.70 4.69 25.35
N GLU A 4 -10.96 4.78 25.59
CA GLU A 4 -10.53 3.80 25.47
C GLU A 4 -9.36 3.33 24.87
N GLY A 5 -8.42 3.17 24.97
CA GLY A 5 -7.23 2.70 24.39
C GLY A 5 -7.30 1.97 23.05
N ARG A 6 -8.34 2.20 22.34
CA ARG A 6 -8.54 1.55 21.06
C ARG A 6 -7.73 2.29 19.99
N ILE A 7 -6.82 1.57 19.34
CA ILE A 7 -6.04 2.12 18.24
C ILE A 7 -6.81 1.88 16.95
N ARG A 8 -7.14 2.96 16.25
CA ARG A 8 -7.78 2.86 14.94
C ARG A 8 -6.74 2.55 13.89
N ARG A 9 -7.08 1.68 12.98
CA ARG A 9 -6.22 1.32 11.86
C ARG A 9 -6.99 1.42 10.58
N GLY A 10 -6.29 1.85 9.52
CA GLY A 10 -6.84 1.82 8.19
C GLY A 10 -6.60 0.47 7.54
N ARG A 11 -7.48 0.11 6.61
CA ARG A 11 -7.28 -1.08 5.78
C ARG A 11 -7.57 -0.73 4.34
N ILE A 12 -6.92 -1.41 3.44
CA ILE A 12 -7.19 -1.23 2.01
C ILE A 12 -7.73 -2.50 1.36
N GLY A 13 -7.66 -3.64 2.04
CA GLY A 13 -8.29 -4.87 1.57
C GLY A 13 -7.45 -5.68 0.62
N VAL A 14 -6.16 -5.79 0.86
CA VAL A 14 -5.27 -6.64 0.07
C VAL A 14 -4.64 -7.70 0.95
N ALA A 15 -4.41 -8.87 0.37
CA ALA A 15 -3.50 -9.86 0.92
C ALA A 15 -2.18 -9.70 0.20
N GLY A 16 -1.09 -9.62 0.94
CA GLY A 16 0.21 -9.35 0.34
C GLY A 16 1.33 -10.11 1.00
N GLN A 17 2.49 -10.08 0.37
CA GLN A 17 3.71 -10.63 0.94
C GLN A 17 4.89 -9.75 0.56
N ASN A 18 5.95 -9.80 1.38
CA ASN A 18 7.17 -9.06 1.09
C ASN A 18 7.86 -9.70 -0.11
N VAL A 19 8.30 -8.84 -1.04
CA VAL A 19 9.07 -9.31 -2.20
C VAL A 19 10.23 -8.36 -2.43
N PRO A 20 11.40 -8.87 -2.88
CA PRO A 20 12.48 -7.99 -3.31
C PRO A 20 12.16 -7.43 -4.69
N LEU A 21 12.70 -6.26 -4.98
CA LEU A 21 12.62 -5.64 -6.30
C LEU A 21 13.92 -5.87 -7.04
N ARG A 22 13.84 -5.98 -8.36
CA ARG A 22 15.03 -6.08 -9.18
C ARG A 22 15.78 -4.74 -9.16
N ARG A 23 17.10 -4.81 -9.19
CA ARG A 23 17.91 -3.59 -9.20
C ARG A 23 17.57 -2.69 -10.38
N LEU A 24 17.30 -3.28 -11.52
CA LEU A 24 16.92 -2.52 -12.71
C LEU A 24 15.63 -1.76 -12.49
N THR A 25 14.62 -2.40 -11.87
CA THR A 25 13.34 -1.77 -11.57
C THR A 25 13.55 -0.58 -10.61
N ILE A 26 14.35 -0.79 -9.56
CA ILE A 26 14.65 0.27 -8.59
C ILE A 26 15.29 1.45 -9.29
N ARG A 27 16.25 1.18 -10.16
CA ARG A 27 17.00 2.20 -10.87
C ARG A 27 16.15 2.94 -11.89
N GLU A 28 15.34 2.20 -12.68
CA GLU A 28 14.51 2.79 -13.73
C GLU A 28 13.46 3.73 -13.17
N HIS A 29 12.94 3.42 -12.00
CA HIS A 29 11.86 4.21 -11.40
C HIS A 29 12.32 5.06 -10.22
N ALA A 30 13.63 5.10 -9.97
CA ALA A 30 14.21 5.88 -8.87
C ALA A 30 13.52 5.56 -7.53
N LEU A 31 13.35 4.27 -7.26
CA LEU A 31 12.69 3.82 -6.03
C LEU A 31 13.65 3.88 -4.85
N ASP A 32 13.10 4.25 -3.69
CA ASP A 32 13.88 4.36 -2.45
C ASP A 32 13.86 3.08 -1.62
N VAL A 33 13.28 2.00 -2.15
CA VAL A 33 13.10 0.77 -1.39
C VAL A 33 13.71 -0.41 -2.14
N PRO A 34 14.31 -1.38 -1.40
CA PRO A 34 14.86 -2.59 -2.04
C PRO A 34 13.80 -3.63 -2.34
N GLY A 35 12.58 -3.44 -1.84
CA GLY A 35 11.49 -4.37 -2.01
C GLY A 35 10.16 -3.67 -1.83
N GLY A 36 9.09 -4.43 -1.79
CA GLY A 36 7.75 -3.89 -1.60
C GLY A 36 6.78 -4.98 -1.19
N VAL A 37 5.49 -4.68 -1.28
CA VAL A 37 4.42 -5.62 -0.95
C VAL A 37 3.78 -6.10 -2.23
N LEU A 38 3.95 -7.38 -2.53
CA LEU A 38 3.28 -8.01 -3.67
C LEU A 38 1.83 -8.28 -3.31
N VAL A 39 0.92 -7.77 -4.13
CA VAL A 39 -0.51 -7.99 -3.94
C VAL A 39 -0.87 -9.38 -4.44
N LEU A 40 -1.28 -10.25 -3.51
CA LEU A 40 -1.68 -11.62 -3.83
C LEU A 40 -3.16 -11.68 -4.18
N SER A 41 -3.97 -10.86 -3.54
CA SER A 41 -5.39 -10.78 -3.84
C SER A 41 -5.95 -9.44 -3.36
N VAL A 42 -7.08 -9.04 -3.95
CA VAL A 42 -7.78 -7.81 -3.60
C VAL A 42 -9.21 -8.19 -3.24
N GLU A 43 -9.67 -7.75 -2.07
CA GLU A 43 -11.03 -8.05 -1.63
C GLU A 43 -12.04 -7.29 -2.48
N SER A 44 -13.15 -7.94 -2.78
CA SER A 44 -14.24 -7.32 -3.51
C SER A 44 -14.85 -6.18 -2.69
N GLY A 45 -15.08 -5.04 -3.32
CA GLY A 45 -15.65 -3.87 -2.67
C GLY A 45 -14.71 -3.14 -1.73
N SER A 46 -13.44 -3.50 -1.71
CA SER A 46 -12.45 -2.87 -0.82
C SER A 46 -11.93 -1.55 -1.38
N PRO A 47 -11.30 -0.73 -0.52
CA PRO A 47 -10.62 0.47 -1.01
C PRO A 47 -9.59 0.19 -2.10
N ALA A 48 -8.87 -0.92 -1.98
CA ALA A 48 -7.87 -1.30 -2.98
C ALA A 48 -8.51 -1.57 -4.34
N GLU A 49 -9.64 -2.27 -4.34
CA GLU A 49 -10.35 -2.53 -5.58
C GLU A 49 -10.82 -1.25 -6.23
N ARG A 50 -11.38 -0.34 -5.44
CA ARG A 50 -11.85 0.96 -5.96
C ARG A 50 -10.70 1.81 -6.49
N ALA A 51 -9.52 1.66 -5.90
CA ALA A 51 -8.33 2.40 -6.32
C ALA A 51 -7.73 1.86 -7.62
N GLY A 52 -8.10 0.66 -8.02
CA GLY A 52 -7.56 0.03 -9.22
C GLY A 52 -6.39 -0.89 -8.97
N LEU A 53 -6.14 -1.25 -7.71
CA LEU A 53 -5.11 -2.25 -7.38
C LEU A 53 -5.52 -3.61 -7.93
N ALA A 54 -4.54 -4.37 -8.38
CA ALA A 54 -4.77 -5.68 -8.96
C ALA A 54 -3.73 -6.68 -8.45
N LYS A 55 -4.09 -7.95 -8.51
CA LYS A 55 -3.16 -9.03 -8.20
C LYS A 55 -1.91 -8.87 -9.06
N GLY A 56 -0.75 -9.00 -8.43
CA GLY A 56 0.53 -8.88 -9.10
C GLY A 56 1.17 -7.50 -8.98
N ASP A 57 0.44 -6.50 -8.51
CA ASP A 57 1.01 -5.18 -8.26
C ASP A 57 1.96 -5.25 -7.06
N VAL A 58 3.02 -4.44 -7.07
CA VAL A 58 3.93 -4.34 -5.94
C VAL A 58 3.81 -2.93 -5.38
N ILE A 59 3.36 -2.82 -4.13
CA ILE A 59 3.22 -1.53 -3.46
C ILE A 59 4.58 -1.09 -2.95
N VAL A 60 5.01 0.11 -3.33
CA VAL A 60 6.32 0.65 -2.94
C VAL A 60 6.22 1.95 -2.16
N SER A 61 5.04 2.56 -2.10
CA SER A 61 4.84 3.82 -1.37
C SER A 61 3.37 3.99 -1.05
N LEU A 62 3.07 4.60 0.10
CA LEU A 62 1.71 4.94 0.48
C LEU A 62 1.75 6.27 1.22
N ASN A 63 0.94 7.22 0.78
CA ASN A 63 0.85 8.56 1.36
C ASN A 63 2.21 9.24 1.50
N GLY A 64 3.08 9.06 0.50
CA GLY A 64 4.41 9.65 0.49
C GLY A 64 5.44 8.91 1.35
N HIS A 65 5.04 7.83 2.01
CA HIS A 65 5.95 7.05 2.85
C HIS A 65 6.41 5.81 2.12
N ALA A 66 7.71 5.53 2.16
CA ALA A 66 8.29 4.36 1.52
C ALA A 66 7.74 3.08 2.17
N VAL A 67 7.35 2.11 1.33
CA VAL A 67 6.84 0.81 1.79
C VAL A 67 7.77 -0.26 1.23
N ALA A 68 8.64 -0.78 2.09
CA ALA A 68 9.56 -1.85 1.71
C ALA A 68 9.00 -3.23 2.02
N GLY A 69 7.95 -3.31 2.82
CA GLY A 69 7.33 -4.56 3.21
C GLY A 69 6.02 -4.32 3.95
N ILE A 70 5.40 -5.42 4.38
CA ILE A 70 4.08 -5.39 5.02
C ILE A 70 4.09 -4.55 6.31
N ASP A 71 5.18 -4.62 7.08
CA ASP A 71 5.26 -3.85 8.32
C ASP A 71 5.18 -2.34 8.06
N ASP A 72 5.85 -1.88 7.01
CA ASP A 72 5.79 -0.47 6.63
C ASP A 72 4.38 -0.09 6.19
N LEU A 73 3.73 -0.97 5.44
CA LEU A 73 2.36 -0.73 4.99
C LEU A 73 1.43 -0.55 6.19
N HIS A 74 1.51 -1.45 7.17
CA HIS A 74 0.70 -1.35 8.38
C HIS A 74 1.01 -0.09 9.18
N ARG A 75 2.27 0.32 9.20
CA ARG A 75 2.69 1.50 9.94
C ARG A 75 2.09 2.78 9.35
N VAL A 76 1.92 2.83 8.05
CA VAL A 76 1.33 4.00 7.37
C VAL A 76 -0.21 3.97 7.45
N LEU A 77 -0.81 2.78 7.52
CA LEU A 77 -2.26 2.63 7.58
C LEU A 77 -2.77 2.83 9.01
N THR A 78 -2.59 4.04 9.52
CA THR A 78 -3.08 4.43 10.86
C THR A 78 -4.49 5.00 10.74
N GLY A 79 -5.10 5.31 11.90
CA GLY A 79 -6.42 5.92 11.92
C GLY A 79 -6.45 7.29 11.24
N ASP A 80 -5.30 7.97 11.16
CA ASP A 80 -5.22 9.30 10.58
C ASP A 80 -5.55 9.32 9.09
N VAL A 81 -5.33 8.21 8.38
CA VAL A 81 -5.58 8.17 6.94
C VAL A 81 -6.93 7.56 6.58
N VAL A 82 -7.69 7.10 7.57
CA VAL A 82 -9.03 6.55 7.34
C VAL A 82 -9.94 7.65 6.78
N GLY A 83 -10.56 7.37 5.64
CA GLY A 83 -11.44 8.32 4.98
C GLY A 83 -10.74 9.37 4.14
N MET A 84 -9.40 9.40 4.15
CA MET A 84 -8.64 10.35 3.35
C MET A 84 -8.24 9.72 2.02
N THR A 85 -8.26 10.51 0.96
CA THR A 85 -7.73 10.06 -0.32
C THR A 85 -6.21 10.26 -0.29
N VAL A 86 -5.46 9.16 -0.32
CA VAL A 86 -4.01 9.21 -0.25
C VAL A 86 -3.40 8.55 -1.48
N PRO A 87 -2.24 9.03 -1.94
CA PRO A 87 -1.59 8.40 -3.09
C PRO A 87 -0.94 7.09 -2.69
N ILE A 88 -1.03 6.10 -3.58
CA ILE A 88 -0.33 4.82 -3.43
C ILE A 88 0.43 4.57 -4.71
N VAL A 89 1.72 4.28 -4.59
CA VAL A 89 2.58 4.03 -5.73
C VAL A 89 2.84 2.54 -5.83
N ILE A 90 2.62 2.01 -7.00
CA ILE A 90 2.81 0.59 -7.29
C ILE A 90 3.68 0.41 -8.52
N VAL A 91 4.23 -0.79 -8.65
CA VAL A 91 4.89 -1.23 -9.88
C VAL A 91 4.02 -2.34 -10.46
N ARG A 92 3.56 -2.15 -11.69
CA ARG A 92 2.75 -3.14 -12.40
C ARG A 92 3.53 -3.58 -13.63
N GLY A 93 4.05 -4.81 -13.57
CA GLY A 93 4.98 -5.26 -14.60
C GLY A 93 6.23 -4.39 -14.59
N ALA A 94 6.49 -3.68 -15.68
CA ALA A 94 7.63 -2.79 -15.78
C ALA A 94 7.27 -1.31 -15.57
N GLU A 95 6.01 -1.02 -15.18
CA GLU A 95 5.53 0.35 -15.07
C GLU A 95 5.30 0.75 -13.63
N LYS A 96 5.75 1.96 -13.31
CA LYS A 96 5.43 2.61 -12.04
C LYS A 96 4.14 3.39 -12.23
N ARG A 97 3.17 3.17 -11.34
CA ARG A 97 1.87 3.86 -11.42
C ARG A 97 1.52 4.46 -10.07
N GLU A 98 0.91 5.61 -10.12
CA GLU A 98 0.37 6.23 -8.91
C GLU A 98 -1.16 6.12 -8.96
N LEU A 99 -1.72 5.52 -7.92
CA LEU A 99 -3.16 5.39 -7.74
C LEU A 99 -3.57 6.16 -6.51
N ARG A 100 -4.86 6.28 -6.30
CA ARG A 100 -5.40 6.95 -5.10
C ARG A 100 -6.31 5.99 -4.38
N VAL A 101 -6.11 5.86 -3.08
CA VAL A 101 -6.87 4.93 -2.26
C VAL A 101 -7.44 5.68 -1.05
N VAL A 102 -8.63 5.27 -0.63
CA VAL A 102 -9.27 5.82 0.58
C VAL A 102 -9.33 4.68 1.59
N PRO A 103 -8.37 4.62 2.54
CA PRO A 103 -8.38 3.55 3.53
C PRO A 103 -9.67 3.58 4.35
N ALA A 104 -10.17 2.41 4.69
CA ALA A 104 -11.36 2.25 5.50
C ALA A 104 -10.98 1.90 6.92
N ASP A 105 -11.92 2.11 7.85
CA ASP A 105 -11.73 1.70 9.24
C ASP A 105 -11.84 0.18 9.34
N THR A 106 -11.01 -0.41 10.16
CA THR A 106 -11.06 -1.86 10.40
C THR A 106 -12.05 -2.23 11.49
#